data_750c8c9af52b499326e2042690e62fe2
#
_entry.id   750c8c9af52b499326e2042690e62fe2
#
_cell.length_a   1.000
_cell.length_b   1.000
_cell.length_c   1.000
_cell.angle_alpha   90.00
_cell.angle_beta   90.00
_cell.angle_gamma   90.00
#
_symmetry.space_group_name_H-M   'P 1'
#
loop_
_entity.id
_entity.type
_entity.pdbx_description
1 polymer ?
#
loop_
_entity_poly.entity_id
_entity_poly.type
_entity_poly.pdbx_seq_one_letter_code
_entity_poly.pdbx_strand_id
1 'polypeptide(L)'
;MNAIGIDLGGTNVKAVLITAQGEIIAREIVPIRDSDWRGAVREAFTKVKAKKPSVSCVGLAAPGLPDHSNKQINYMPGRLEGLGGFNWSDFLQHEVHVLNDAHAALLAEVNFGVAKGFKNVVMLTLGTGVGGAILINGQLHQGVNQRAGSIGDMSLNAESEEIGFLQVPGTLEDAMGNESVPKRSGNKFQTTRDLVEAYSKGDAYATEVWLLSVKKLAVALCSLINILAPEQIVLGGGIAQSDERLFKPLSEFMNQYEWRPDGNATPIVKALFNDFAGAIGAACFAIDRNNS
;
A
#
# COMPACT_ATOMS: atom_id res chain seq x y z
N MET A 1 -22.08 -8.41 -12.62
CA MET A 1 -21.01 -9.26 -12.02
C MET A 1 -20.75 -8.76 -10.60
N ASN A 2 -20.56 -9.65 -9.64
CA ASN A 2 -20.19 -9.32 -8.26
C ASN A 2 -18.88 -10.00 -7.93
N ALA A 3 -17.99 -9.28 -7.21
CA ALA A 3 -16.69 -9.79 -6.79
C ALA A 3 -16.51 -9.66 -5.27
N ILE A 4 -15.85 -10.63 -4.67
CA ILE A 4 -15.32 -10.51 -3.32
C ILE A 4 -13.85 -10.11 -3.42
N GLY A 5 -13.47 -9.08 -2.67
CA GLY A 5 -12.08 -8.73 -2.44
C GLY A 5 -11.74 -8.91 -0.97
N ILE A 6 -10.58 -9.49 -0.72
CA ILE A 6 -10.06 -9.76 0.62
C ILE A 6 -8.70 -9.07 0.74
N ASP A 7 -8.47 -8.40 1.86
CA ASP A 7 -7.17 -7.81 2.23
C ASP A 7 -6.66 -8.47 3.51
N LEU A 8 -5.58 -9.22 3.38
CA LEU A 8 -4.91 -9.90 4.48
C LEU A 8 -3.84 -8.98 5.07
N GLY A 9 -4.19 -8.21 6.07
CA GLY A 9 -3.23 -7.43 6.86
C GLY A 9 -2.56 -8.23 7.97
N GLY A 10 -1.67 -7.58 8.72
CA GLY A 10 -0.94 -8.22 9.83
C GLY A 10 -1.80 -8.46 11.09
N THR A 11 -2.87 -7.70 11.29
CA THR A 11 -3.72 -7.77 12.50
C THR A 11 -5.18 -8.04 12.20
N ASN A 12 -5.65 -7.68 11.02
CA ASN A 12 -7.03 -7.83 10.59
C ASN A 12 -7.08 -8.32 9.15
N VAL A 13 -8.12 -9.09 8.85
CA VAL A 13 -8.56 -9.38 7.49
C VAL A 13 -9.75 -8.48 7.17
N LYS A 14 -9.70 -7.77 6.06
CA LYS A 14 -10.81 -6.95 5.57
C LYS A 14 -11.37 -7.58 4.30
N ALA A 15 -12.68 -7.66 4.21
CA ALA A 15 -13.33 -8.19 3.02
C ALA A 15 -14.45 -7.27 2.56
N VAL A 16 -14.61 -7.18 1.25
CA VAL A 16 -15.71 -6.47 0.60
C VAL A 16 -16.39 -7.35 -0.42
N LEU A 17 -17.69 -7.14 -0.61
CA LEU A 17 -18.44 -7.62 -1.76
C LEU A 17 -18.88 -6.40 -2.56
N ILE A 18 -18.45 -6.31 -3.80
CA ILE A 18 -18.74 -5.16 -4.66
C ILE A 18 -19.42 -5.61 -5.99
N THR A 19 -20.15 -4.68 -6.59
CA THR A 19 -20.57 -4.79 -7.99
C THR A 19 -19.43 -4.38 -8.94
N ALA A 20 -19.54 -4.71 -10.23
CA ALA A 20 -18.59 -4.24 -11.25
C ALA A 20 -18.54 -2.70 -11.37
N GLN A 21 -19.55 -1.99 -10.91
CA GLN A 21 -19.61 -0.53 -10.89
C GLN A 21 -19.00 0.08 -9.61
N GLY A 22 -18.50 -0.75 -8.68
CA GLY A 22 -17.85 -0.31 -7.43
C GLY A 22 -18.83 -0.08 -6.27
N GLU A 23 -20.11 -0.43 -6.42
CA GLU A 23 -21.05 -0.35 -5.30
C GLU A 23 -20.70 -1.43 -4.25
N ILE A 24 -20.49 -0.99 -3.01
CA ILE A 24 -20.19 -1.90 -1.89
C ILE A 24 -21.49 -2.48 -1.35
N ILE A 25 -21.71 -3.77 -1.56
CA ILE A 25 -22.88 -4.53 -1.07
C ILE A 25 -22.67 -4.94 0.39
N ALA A 26 -21.45 -5.33 0.74
CA ALA A 26 -21.08 -5.74 2.10
C ALA A 26 -19.61 -5.48 2.38
N ARG A 27 -19.28 -5.29 3.65
CA ARG A 27 -17.90 -5.20 4.15
C ARG A 27 -17.81 -5.81 5.52
N GLU A 28 -16.67 -6.46 5.79
CA GLU A 28 -16.36 -7.10 7.07
C GLU A 28 -14.93 -6.82 7.47
N ILE A 29 -14.69 -6.75 8.78
CA ILE A 29 -13.35 -6.72 9.37
C ILE A 29 -13.30 -7.83 10.39
N VAL A 30 -12.35 -8.75 10.23
CA VAL A 30 -12.14 -9.88 11.13
C VAL A 30 -10.74 -9.80 11.73
N PRO A 31 -10.59 -9.68 13.05
CA PRO A 31 -9.28 -9.67 13.69
C PRO A 31 -8.60 -11.03 13.57
N ILE A 32 -7.29 -11.02 13.32
CA ILE A 32 -6.46 -12.22 13.39
C ILE A 32 -6.16 -12.49 14.86
N ARG A 33 -6.67 -13.61 15.38
CA ARG A 33 -6.45 -14.08 16.75
C ARG A 33 -5.50 -15.26 16.73
N ASP A 34 -4.63 -15.34 17.73
CA ASP A 34 -3.70 -16.46 17.90
C ASP A 34 -2.90 -16.81 16.61
N SER A 35 -2.58 -15.79 15.81
CA SER A 35 -1.92 -15.93 14.51
C SER A 35 -2.70 -16.75 13.47
N ASP A 36 -3.99 -17.05 13.70
CA ASP A 36 -4.85 -17.77 12.75
C ASP A 36 -5.39 -16.86 11.66
N TRP A 37 -4.51 -16.44 10.76
CA TRP A 37 -4.92 -15.66 9.60
C TRP A 37 -5.79 -16.47 8.61
N ARG A 38 -5.64 -17.81 8.58
CA ARG A 38 -6.45 -18.68 7.71
C ARG A 38 -7.90 -18.69 8.14
N GLY A 39 -8.15 -18.89 9.43
CA GLY A 39 -9.49 -18.82 10.01
C GLY A 39 -10.13 -17.45 9.80
N ALA A 40 -9.38 -16.36 10.02
CA ALA A 40 -9.87 -15.00 9.81
C ALA A 40 -10.25 -14.73 8.33
N VAL A 41 -9.47 -15.21 7.36
CA VAL A 41 -9.78 -15.08 5.93
C VAL A 41 -11.05 -15.88 5.59
N ARG A 42 -11.17 -17.12 6.06
CA ARG A 42 -12.37 -17.94 5.83
C ARG A 42 -13.61 -17.32 6.44
N GLU A 43 -13.51 -16.77 7.64
CA GLU A 43 -14.60 -16.09 8.32
C GLU A 43 -15.05 -14.84 7.54
N ALA A 44 -14.12 -13.96 7.18
CA ALA A 44 -14.39 -12.75 6.42
C ALA A 44 -15.05 -13.06 5.07
N PHE A 45 -14.49 -14.01 4.33
CA PHE A 45 -15.06 -14.50 3.06
C PHE A 45 -16.48 -15.02 3.22
N THR A 46 -16.71 -15.89 4.21
CA THR A 46 -18.04 -16.51 4.44
C THR A 46 -19.08 -15.45 4.78
N LYS A 47 -18.74 -14.47 5.63
CA LYS A 47 -19.64 -13.40 6.03
C LYS A 47 -20.09 -12.52 4.86
N VAL A 48 -19.14 -12.07 4.01
CA VAL A 48 -19.50 -11.24 2.86
C VAL A 48 -20.23 -12.04 1.78
N LYS A 49 -19.85 -13.30 1.54
CA LYS A 49 -20.50 -14.19 0.57
C LYS A 49 -21.94 -14.48 0.95
N ALA A 50 -22.26 -14.60 2.23
CA ALA A 50 -23.63 -14.85 2.71
C ALA A 50 -24.61 -13.74 2.33
N LYS A 51 -24.13 -12.51 2.07
CA LYS A 51 -24.97 -11.38 1.65
C LYS A 51 -25.46 -11.50 0.21
N LYS A 52 -24.70 -12.20 -0.65
CA LYS A 52 -25.11 -12.52 -2.02
C LYS A 52 -24.39 -13.78 -2.49
N PRO A 53 -25.05 -14.94 -2.53
CA PRO A 53 -24.41 -16.22 -2.86
C PRO A 53 -23.79 -16.29 -4.25
N SER A 54 -24.34 -15.54 -5.23
CA SER A 54 -23.83 -15.50 -6.61
C SER A 54 -22.62 -14.54 -6.70
N VAL A 55 -21.44 -15.05 -6.43
CA VAL A 55 -20.15 -14.35 -6.61
C VAL A 55 -19.47 -14.91 -7.84
N SER A 56 -18.99 -14.03 -8.72
CA SER A 56 -18.38 -14.41 -10.00
C SER A 56 -16.88 -14.64 -9.87
N CYS A 57 -16.19 -13.87 -9.03
CA CYS A 57 -14.74 -13.94 -8.86
C CYS A 57 -14.31 -13.48 -7.47
N VAL A 58 -13.10 -13.92 -7.06
CA VAL A 58 -12.51 -13.60 -5.77
C VAL A 58 -11.09 -13.07 -5.98
N GLY A 59 -10.79 -11.92 -5.40
CA GLY A 59 -9.45 -11.35 -5.33
C GLY A 59 -8.94 -11.32 -3.90
N LEU A 60 -7.63 -11.47 -3.74
CA LEU A 60 -6.97 -11.40 -2.45
C LEU A 60 -5.73 -10.49 -2.54
N ALA A 61 -5.68 -9.50 -1.69
CA ALA A 61 -4.49 -8.69 -1.44
C ALA A 61 -3.77 -9.24 -0.22
N ALA A 62 -2.46 -9.39 -0.32
CA ALA A 62 -1.62 -9.83 0.78
C ALA A 62 -0.24 -9.18 0.69
N PRO A 63 0.49 -9.04 1.82
CA PRO A 63 1.87 -8.60 1.80
C PRO A 63 2.75 -9.62 1.10
N GLY A 64 3.84 -9.15 0.50
CA GLY A 64 4.80 -9.97 -0.23
C GLY A 64 4.64 -9.92 -1.75
N LEU A 65 5.43 -10.75 -2.44
CA LEU A 65 5.48 -10.80 -3.89
C LEU A 65 4.67 -11.98 -4.42
N PRO A 66 3.62 -11.74 -5.23
CA PRO A 66 2.87 -12.81 -5.88
C PRO A 66 3.72 -13.61 -6.88
N ASP A 67 3.23 -14.78 -7.27
CA ASP A 67 3.77 -15.51 -8.41
C ASP A 67 3.34 -14.87 -9.75
N HIS A 68 3.94 -15.31 -10.86
CA HIS A 68 3.61 -14.77 -12.19
C HIS A 68 2.16 -14.95 -12.60
N SER A 69 1.51 -16.00 -12.09
CA SER A 69 0.12 -16.32 -12.39
C SER A 69 -0.88 -15.56 -11.51
N ASN A 70 -0.40 -14.83 -10.51
CA ASN A 70 -1.22 -14.17 -9.50
C ASN A 70 -2.17 -15.15 -8.76
N LYS A 71 -1.64 -16.33 -8.39
CA LYS A 71 -2.42 -17.37 -7.68
C LYS A 71 -2.00 -17.56 -6.22
N GLN A 72 -0.78 -17.18 -5.88
CA GLN A 72 -0.20 -17.33 -4.54
C GLN A 72 0.84 -16.24 -4.27
N ILE A 73 1.23 -16.07 -3.01
CA ILE A 73 2.41 -15.29 -2.64
C ILE A 73 3.63 -16.20 -2.70
N ASN A 74 4.64 -15.83 -3.50
CA ASN A 74 5.88 -16.59 -3.61
C ASN A 74 6.92 -16.22 -2.54
N TYR A 75 6.96 -14.93 -2.18
CA TYR A 75 7.96 -14.41 -1.26
C TYR A 75 7.33 -13.45 -0.26
N MET A 76 7.44 -13.79 1.02
CA MET A 76 7.04 -12.95 2.16
C MET A 76 7.93 -13.26 3.35
N PRO A 77 8.97 -12.44 3.62
CA PRO A 77 9.85 -12.67 4.77
C PRO A 77 9.17 -12.29 6.09
N GLY A 78 9.31 -13.14 7.08
CA GLY A 78 9.18 -12.84 8.51
C GLY A 78 7.78 -12.60 9.10
N ARG A 79 6.69 -12.60 8.30
CA ARG A 79 5.33 -12.42 8.80
C ARG A 79 4.38 -13.44 8.18
N LEU A 80 3.29 -13.77 8.87
CA LEU A 80 2.25 -14.69 8.37
C LEU A 80 2.82 -16.05 7.94
N GLU A 81 3.26 -16.84 8.91
CA GLU A 81 3.85 -18.17 8.70
C GLU A 81 2.97 -19.04 7.79
N GLY A 82 3.60 -19.65 6.77
CA GLY A 82 2.93 -20.51 5.80
C GLY A 82 2.09 -19.77 4.75
N LEU A 83 2.29 -18.45 4.56
CA LEU A 83 1.67 -17.69 3.48
C LEU A 83 2.31 -18.01 2.12
N GLY A 84 3.63 -18.20 2.09
CA GLY A 84 4.36 -18.56 0.86
C GLY A 84 3.88 -19.88 0.27
N GLY A 85 3.49 -19.87 -1.00
CA GLY A 85 3.00 -21.06 -1.70
C GLY A 85 1.60 -21.53 -1.28
N PHE A 86 0.86 -20.75 -0.48
CA PHE A 86 -0.47 -21.16 -0.02
C PHE A 86 -1.49 -21.13 -1.15
N ASN A 87 -2.19 -22.26 -1.37
CA ASN A 87 -3.21 -22.39 -2.41
C ASN A 87 -4.56 -21.81 -1.95
N TRP A 88 -4.82 -20.58 -2.33
CA TRP A 88 -6.02 -19.85 -1.97
C TRP A 88 -7.27 -20.42 -2.64
N SER A 89 -7.14 -20.88 -3.88
CA SER A 89 -8.30 -21.38 -4.64
C SER A 89 -8.83 -22.68 -4.04
N ASP A 90 -7.95 -23.59 -3.66
CA ASP A 90 -8.35 -24.81 -2.95
C ASP A 90 -8.91 -24.48 -1.56
N PHE A 91 -8.31 -23.52 -0.87
CA PHE A 91 -8.74 -23.16 0.47
C PHE A 91 -10.15 -22.56 0.50
N LEU A 92 -10.47 -21.64 -0.41
CA LEU A 92 -11.77 -20.97 -0.47
C LEU A 92 -12.79 -21.66 -1.37
N GLN A 93 -12.39 -22.73 -2.09
CA GLN A 93 -13.22 -23.45 -3.07
C GLN A 93 -13.79 -22.49 -4.14
N HIS A 94 -12.96 -21.53 -4.55
CA HIS A 94 -13.21 -20.55 -5.60
C HIS A 94 -11.91 -20.22 -6.31
N GLU A 95 -11.98 -19.86 -7.58
CA GLU A 95 -10.83 -19.26 -8.23
C GLU A 95 -10.46 -17.94 -7.56
N VAL A 96 -9.22 -17.84 -7.07
CA VAL A 96 -8.70 -16.66 -6.38
C VAL A 96 -7.54 -16.07 -7.14
N HIS A 97 -7.59 -14.76 -7.37
CA HIS A 97 -6.49 -13.98 -7.93
C HIS A 97 -5.81 -13.19 -6.82
N VAL A 98 -4.48 -13.31 -6.74
CA VAL A 98 -3.67 -12.75 -5.64
C VAL A 98 -2.84 -11.56 -6.11
N LEU A 99 -2.85 -10.48 -5.35
CA LEU A 99 -2.02 -9.29 -5.54
C LEU A 99 -1.21 -8.94 -4.29
N ASN A 100 -0.15 -8.17 -4.50
CA ASN A 100 0.43 -7.38 -3.42
C ASN A 100 -0.58 -6.34 -2.91
N ASP A 101 -0.54 -6.03 -1.62
CA ASP A 101 -1.45 -5.09 -0.94
C ASP A 101 -1.39 -3.65 -1.51
N ALA A 102 -0.18 -3.12 -1.79
CA ALA A 102 -0.04 -1.80 -2.40
C ALA A 102 -0.50 -1.78 -3.86
N HIS A 103 -0.27 -2.86 -4.63
CA HIS A 103 -0.80 -3.02 -5.98
C HIS A 103 -2.33 -2.99 -5.98
N ALA A 104 -2.95 -3.71 -5.04
CA ALA A 104 -4.39 -3.70 -4.89
C ALA A 104 -4.90 -2.30 -4.50
N ALA A 105 -4.24 -1.62 -3.55
CA ALA A 105 -4.64 -0.27 -3.15
C ALA A 105 -4.63 0.71 -4.33
N LEU A 106 -3.62 0.66 -5.22
CA LEU A 106 -3.60 1.47 -6.44
C LEU A 106 -4.79 1.16 -7.34
N LEU A 107 -5.14 -0.11 -7.54
CA LEU A 107 -6.28 -0.48 -8.39
C LEU A 107 -7.63 0.04 -7.84
N ALA A 108 -7.79 0.12 -6.52
CA ALA A 108 -8.96 0.76 -5.94
C ALA A 108 -9.05 2.24 -6.35
N GLU A 109 -7.94 2.97 -6.23
CA GLU A 109 -7.89 4.39 -6.57
C GLU A 109 -8.07 4.66 -8.07
N VAL A 110 -7.54 3.78 -8.92
CA VAL A 110 -7.67 3.86 -10.39
C VAL A 110 -9.10 3.59 -10.85
N ASN A 111 -9.76 2.62 -10.25
CA ASN A 111 -11.12 2.24 -10.66
C ASN A 111 -12.19 3.20 -10.11
N PHE A 112 -12.08 3.59 -8.83
CA PHE A 112 -13.16 4.28 -8.14
C PHE A 112 -12.72 5.48 -7.30
N GLY A 113 -11.40 5.75 -7.18
CA GLY A 113 -10.85 6.76 -6.31
C GLY A 113 -10.27 7.98 -7.03
N VAL A 114 -9.26 8.58 -6.40
CA VAL A 114 -8.61 9.82 -6.84
C VAL A 114 -7.79 9.68 -8.11
N ALA A 115 -7.44 8.46 -8.49
CA ALA A 115 -6.67 8.18 -9.70
C ALA A 115 -7.54 7.76 -10.90
N LYS A 116 -8.86 7.86 -10.79
CA LYS A 116 -9.78 7.49 -11.86
C LYS A 116 -9.58 8.37 -13.09
N GLY A 117 -9.35 7.69 -14.24
CA GLY A 117 -9.14 8.35 -15.54
C GLY A 117 -7.67 8.65 -15.86
N PHE A 118 -6.76 8.58 -14.90
CA PHE A 118 -5.31 8.68 -15.14
C PHE A 118 -4.75 7.36 -15.66
N LYS A 119 -3.68 7.44 -16.44
CA LYS A 119 -3.01 6.27 -17.05
C LYS A 119 -1.63 6.01 -16.49
N ASN A 120 -0.99 7.02 -15.92
CA ASN A 120 0.36 6.92 -15.38
C ASN A 120 0.34 7.47 -13.93
N VAL A 121 0.32 6.56 -12.97
CA VAL A 121 0.15 6.90 -11.55
C VAL A 121 1.16 6.13 -10.73
N VAL A 122 1.75 6.79 -9.76
CA VAL A 122 2.55 6.14 -8.70
C VAL A 122 1.77 6.25 -7.40
N MET A 123 1.66 5.14 -6.69
CA MET A 123 1.07 5.13 -5.34
C MET A 123 2.10 4.65 -4.32
N LEU A 124 2.13 5.32 -3.18
CA LEU A 124 2.83 4.85 -1.99
C LEU A 124 1.83 4.60 -0.86
N THR A 125 1.99 3.48 -0.17
CA THR A 125 1.25 3.17 1.06
C THR A 125 2.17 3.38 2.25
N LEU A 126 1.92 4.44 3.02
CA LEU A 126 2.71 4.84 4.17
C LEU A 126 2.05 4.32 5.45
N GLY A 127 2.57 3.24 6.00
CA GLY A 127 1.98 2.53 7.14
C GLY A 127 3.03 1.93 8.06
N THR A 128 2.88 0.67 8.43
CA THR A 128 3.87 -0.12 9.18
C THR A 128 5.24 -0.03 8.52
N GLY A 129 5.30 -0.33 7.24
CA GLY A 129 6.39 -0.06 6.33
C GLY A 129 5.99 0.95 5.25
N VAL A 130 6.69 0.88 4.11
CA VAL A 130 6.39 1.67 2.91
C VAL A 130 6.21 0.74 1.71
N GLY A 131 4.98 0.58 1.26
CA GLY A 131 4.67 -0.10 0.01
C GLY A 131 4.56 0.86 -1.16
N GLY A 132 4.52 0.31 -2.37
CA GLY A 132 4.31 1.10 -3.56
C GLY A 132 3.72 0.32 -4.72
N ALA A 133 3.16 1.04 -5.67
CA ALA A 133 2.57 0.50 -6.89
C ALA A 133 2.68 1.50 -8.04
N ILE A 134 2.74 1.00 -9.26
CA ILE A 134 2.96 1.80 -10.46
C ILE A 134 1.92 1.40 -11.51
N LEU A 135 1.23 2.40 -12.06
CA LEU A 135 0.38 2.26 -13.23
C LEU A 135 1.10 2.91 -14.43
N ILE A 136 1.19 2.20 -15.54
CA ILE A 136 1.77 2.71 -16.80
C ILE A 136 0.81 2.42 -17.94
N ASN A 137 0.44 3.44 -18.70
CA ASN A 137 -0.50 3.34 -19.82
C ASN A 137 -1.84 2.68 -19.44
N GLY A 138 -2.29 2.90 -18.20
CA GLY A 138 -3.53 2.34 -17.67
C GLY A 138 -3.43 0.88 -17.23
N GLN A 139 -2.24 0.31 -17.19
CA GLN A 139 -1.99 -1.07 -16.74
C GLN A 139 -1.11 -1.10 -15.50
N LEU A 140 -1.46 -1.95 -14.55
CA LEU A 140 -0.63 -2.21 -13.38
C LEU A 140 0.72 -2.79 -13.79
N HIS A 141 1.79 -2.08 -13.47
CA HIS A 141 3.15 -2.51 -13.78
C HIS A 141 3.71 -3.37 -12.64
N GLN A 142 3.73 -4.68 -12.83
CA GLN A 142 4.23 -5.63 -11.83
C GLN A 142 5.73 -5.95 -12.00
N GLY A 143 6.30 -5.70 -13.20
CA GLY A 143 7.70 -5.96 -13.49
C GLY A 143 8.09 -7.43 -13.45
N VAL A 144 9.40 -7.68 -13.52
CA VAL A 144 9.95 -9.05 -13.40
C VAL A 144 9.82 -9.52 -11.94
N ASN A 145 9.32 -10.74 -11.76
CA ASN A 145 9.08 -11.35 -10.44
C ASN A 145 8.18 -10.50 -9.52
N GLN A 146 7.26 -9.72 -10.10
CA GLN A 146 6.30 -8.88 -9.37
C GLN A 146 6.94 -7.80 -8.49
N ARG A 147 8.20 -7.41 -8.76
CA ARG A 147 8.99 -6.51 -7.92
C ARG A 147 8.79 -5.02 -8.19
N ALA A 148 8.14 -4.67 -9.29
CA ALA A 148 7.90 -3.26 -9.57
C ALA A 148 6.97 -2.65 -8.49
N GLY A 149 7.32 -1.47 -8.02
CA GLY A 149 6.60 -0.85 -6.91
C GLY A 149 7.18 -1.10 -5.53
N SER A 150 8.30 -1.83 -5.38
CA SER A 150 9.03 -1.95 -4.09
C SER A 150 9.73 -0.62 -3.74
N ILE A 151 8.94 0.46 -3.67
CA ILE A 151 9.45 1.83 -3.52
C ILE A 151 10.05 2.04 -2.13
N GLY A 152 9.49 1.40 -1.12
CA GLY A 152 10.01 1.45 0.25
C GLY A 152 11.44 0.97 0.38
N ASP A 153 11.87 0.06 -0.50
CA ASP A 153 13.19 -0.57 -0.49
C ASP A 153 14.27 0.25 -1.22
N MET A 154 13.89 1.41 -1.80
CA MET A 154 14.88 2.30 -2.40
C MET A 154 15.82 2.86 -1.34
N SER A 155 17.12 2.64 -1.50
CA SER A 155 18.14 3.30 -0.68
C SER A 155 18.23 4.78 -1.04
N LEU A 156 18.10 5.65 -0.05
CA LEU A 156 18.18 7.10 -0.17
C LEU A 156 19.49 7.67 0.44
N ASN A 157 20.25 6.82 1.09
CA ASN A 157 21.49 7.22 1.75
C ASN A 157 22.56 6.14 1.55
N ALA A 158 23.47 6.40 0.62
CA ALA A 158 24.58 5.50 0.31
C ALA A 158 25.63 5.41 1.45
N GLU A 159 25.64 6.37 2.37
CA GLU A 159 26.56 6.38 3.52
C GLU A 159 25.99 5.63 4.74
N SER A 160 24.73 5.19 4.66
CA SER A 160 24.11 4.46 5.75
C SER A 160 24.66 3.03 5.82
N GLU A 161 25.20 2.67 6.97
CA GLU A 161 25.54 1.29 7.31
C GLU A 161 24.39 0.58 8.04
N GLU A 162 23.33 1.32 8.39
CA GLU A 162 22.17 0.78 9.09
C GLU A 162 21.29 -0.03 8.17
N ILE A 163 21.17 -1.31 8.48
CA ILE A 163 20.42 -2.29 7.69
C ILE A 163 18.99 -2.39 8.20
N GLY A 164 18.02 -2.18 7.31
CA GLY A 164 16.59 -2.36 7.57
C GLY A 164 16.14 -3.82 7.51
N PHE A 165 14.83 -4.02 7.52
CA PHE A 165 14.21 -5.35 7.54
C PHE A 165 14.62 -6.24 6.34
N LEU A 166 14.74 -5.68 5.15
CA LEU A 166 15.17 -6.42 3.94
C LEU A 166 16.68 -6.44 3.72
N GLN A 167 17.47 -6.12 4.73
CA GLN A 167 18.95 -6.11 4.64
C GLN A 167 19.50 -5.10 3.61
N VAL A 168 18.73 -4.05 3.30
CA VAL A 168 19.14 -2.93 2.46
C VAL A 168 19.35 -1.69 3.33
N PRO A 169 20.50 -1.02 3.29
CA PRO A 169 20.76 0.14 4.14
C PRO A 169 20.10 1.41 3.59
N GLY A 170 19.69 2.29 4.51
CA GLY A 170 19.27 3.65 4.22
C GLY A 170 18.00 3.79 3.38
N THR A 171 17.05 2.88 3.53
CA THR A 171 15.84 2.81 2.70
C THR A 171 14.82 3.92 3.00
N LEU A 172 13.90 4.14 2.06
CA LEU A 172 12.73 4.99 2.29
C LEU A 172 11.85 4.43 3.42
N GLU A 173 11.73 3.11 3.54
CA GLU A 173 11.00 2.47 4.64
C GLU A 173 11.61 2.80 6.00
N ASP A 174 12.95 2.76 6.13
CA ASP A 174 13.64 3.17 7.35
C ASP A 174 13.41 4.66 7.67
N ALA A 175 13.27 5.49 6.65
CA ALA A 175 13.04 6.91 6.81
C ALA A 175 11.61 7.28 7.17
N MET A 176 10.61 6.50 6.73
CA MET A 176 9.20 6.92 6.76
C MET A 176 8.27 5.91 7.45
N GLY A 177 8.59 4.61 7.46
CA GLY A 177 7.75 3.56 8.04
C GLY A 177 7.51 3.73 9.54
N ASN A 178 6.36 3.26 10.03
CA ASN A 178 6.03 3.35 11.45
C ASN A 178 6.95 2.48 12.32
N GLU A 179 7.35 1.30 11.84
CA GLU A 179 8.21 0.39 12.60
C GLU A 179 9.63 0.94 12.83
N SER A 180 10.09 1.85 11.98
CA SER A 180 11.41 2.46 12.11
C SER A 180 11.42 3.71 13.01
N VAL A 181 10.27 4.17 13.53
CA VAL A 181 10.18 5.35 14.40
C VAL A 181 11.06 5.25 15.65
N PRO A 182 11.05 4.15 16.42
CA PRO A 182 11.94 4.04 17.57
C PRO A 182 13.40 4.24 17.19
N LYS A 183 13.85 3.56 16.14
CA LYS A 183 15.24 3.64 15.68
C LYS A 183 15.62 5.06 15.26
N ARG A 184 14.86 5.68 14.33
CA ARG A 184 15.19 7.03 13.81
C ARG A 184 14.97 8.16 14.79
N SER A 185 14.27 7.92 15.91
CA SER A 185 14.04 8.87 16.99
C SER A 185 14.88 8.60 18.25
N GLY A 186 15.87 7.71 18.17
CA GLY A 186 16.67 7.33 19.35
C GLY A 186 15.81 6.78 20.49
N ASN A 187 14.78 6.01 20.18
CA ASN A 187 13.76 5.45 21.10
C ASN A 187 12.90 6.48 21.85
N LYS A 188 12.92 7.75 21.44
CA LYS A 188 12.11 8.79 22.07
C LYS A 188 10.62 8.68 21.73
N PHE A 189 10.31 8.20 20.52
CA PHE A 189 8.95 7.96 20.07
C PHE A 189 8.78 6.51 19.62
N GLN A 190 7.62 5.92 19.89
CA GLN A 190 7.34 4.52 19.56
C GLN A 190 6.54 4.39 18.25
N THR A 191 5.74 5.38 17.92
CA THR A 191 4.88 5.38 16.74
C THR A 191 4.97 6.70 15.97
N THR A 192 4.60 6.67 14.69
CA THR A 192 4.47 7.89 13.89
C THR A 192 3.41 8.83 14.49
N ARG A 193 2.35 8.29 15.11
CA ARG A 193 1.34 9.10 15.80
C ARG A 193 1.95 9.91 16.91
N ASP A 194 2.75 9.29 17.79
CA ASP A 194 3.41 9.97 18.91
C ASP A 194 4.36 11.07 18.42
N LEU A 195 5.15 10.74 17.38
CA LEU A 195 6.09 11.67 16.75
C LEU A 195 5.36 12.90 16.16
N VAL A 196 4.30 12.67 15.37
CA VAL A 196 3.52 13.74 14.71
C VAL A 196 2.74 14.55 15.74
N GLU A 197 2.26 13.95 16.81
CA GLU A 197 1.60 14.67 17.92
C GLU A 197 2.59 15.61 18.63
N ALA A 198 3.79 15.14 18.95
CA ALA A 198 4.84 15.96 19.55
C ALA A 198 5.30 17.09 18.60
N TYR A 199 5.47 16.80 17.29
CA TYR A 199 5.71 17.79 16.25
C TYR A 199 4.62 18.89 16.24
N SER A 200 3.35 18.49 16.31
CA SER A 200 2.21 19.43 16.32
C SER A 200 2.18 20.34 17.56
N LYS A 201 2.80 19.91 18.67
CA LYS A 201 2.93 20.66 19.91
C LYS A 201 4.20 21.54 19.92
N GLY A 202 4.99 21.52 18.86
CA GLY A 202 6.22 22.34 18.73
C GLY A 202 7.45 21.74 19.43
N ASP A 203 7.48 20.42 19.73
CA ASP A 203 8.69 19.78 20.23
C ASP A 203 9.79 19.87 19.18
N ALA A 204 10.91 20.48 19.52
CA ALA A 204 12.01 20.76 18.59
C ALA A 204 12.64 19.48 18.03
N TYR A 205 12.82 18.46 18.86
CA TYR A 205 13.39 17.19 18.43
C TYR A 205 12.44 16.41 17.54
N ALA A 206 11.14 16.36 17.89
CA ALA A 206 10.13 15.76 17.04
C ALA A 206 10.04 16.47 15.69
N THR A 207 10.18 17.79 15.67
CA THR A 207 10.22 18.59 14.43
C THR A 207 11.39 18.19 13.56
N GLU A 208 12.59 18.07 14.12
CA GLU A 208 13.79 17.64 13.38
C GLU A 208 13.59 16.25 12.78
N VAL A 209 13.19 15.25 13.58
CA VAL A 209 13.00 13.87 13.14
C VAL A 209 11.91 13.77 12.08
N TRP A 210 10.76 14.44 12.28
CA TRP A 210 9.64 14.38 11.34
C TRP A 210 9.97 15.06 10.01
N LEU A 211 10.51 16.27 10.05
CA LEU A 211 10.86 17.01 8.83
C LEU A 211 11.95 16.31 8.03
N LEU A 212 12.93 15.66 8.68
CA LEU A 212 13.91 14.82 7.98
C LEU A 212 13.25 13.62 7.27
N SER A 213 12.29 12.97 7.91
CA SER A 213 11.50 11.88 7.31
C SER A 213 10.73 12.37 6.07
N VAL A 214 10.02 13.50 6.19
CA VAL A 214 9.27 14.11 5.08
C VAL A 214 10.18 14.58 3.95
N LYS A 215 11.35 15.13 4.27
CA LYS A 215 12.37 15.53 3.29
C LYS A 215 12.86 14.32 2.47
N LYS A 216 13.15 13.20 3.13
CA LYS A 216 13.56 11.97 2.45
C LYS A 216 12.44 11.42 1.56
N LEU A 217 11.18 11.49 1.99
CA LEU A 217 10.03 11.16 1.14
C LEU A 217 10.00 12.07 -0.10
N ALA A 218 10.16 13.38 0.05
CA ALA A 218 10.19 14.30 -1.09
C ALA A 218 11.28 13.94 -2.10
N VAL A 219 12.50 13.64 -1.64
CA VAL A 219 13.62 13.22 -2.52
C VAL A 219 13.27 11.93 -3.28
N ALA A 220 12.65 10.94 -2.60
CA ALA A 220 12.19 9.72 -3.25
C ALA A 220 11.15 10.01 -4.33
N LEU A 221 10.15 10.85 -4.02
CA LEU A 221 9.10 11.22 -4.98
C LEU A 221 9.67 11.98 -6.19
N CYS A 222 10.60 12.91 -5.99
CA CYS A 222 11.27 13.60 -7.08
C CYS A 222 12.04 12.63 -7.99
N SER A 223 12.69 11.61 -7.43
CA SER A 223 13.36 10.58 -8.21
C SER A 223 12.37 9.77 -9.05
N LEU A 224 11.23 9.39 -8.48
CA LEU A 224 10.16 8.68 -9.20
C LEU A 224 9.55 9.54 -10.29
N ILE A 225 9.35 10.85 -10.04
CA ILE A 225 8.87 11.80 -11.06
C ILE A 225 9.83 11.85 -12.25
N ASN A 226 11.14 11.95 -12.00
CA ASN A 226 12.14 12.01 -13.04
C ASN A 226 12.26 10.70 -13.87
N ILE A 227 11.95 9.55 -13.26
CA ILE A 227 12.06 8.24 -13.91
C ILE A 227 10.77 7.88 -14.67
N LEU A 228 9.60 8.16 -14.07
CA LEU A 228 8.32 7.64 -14.54
C LEU A 228 7.41 8.72 -15.15
N ALA A 229 7.68 10.01 -14.89
CA ALA A 229 6.85 11.15 -15.29
C ALA A 229 5.33 10.88 -15.09
N PRO A 230 4.88 10.55 -13.85
CA PRO A 230 3.48 10.22 -13.62
C PRO A 230 2.59 11.45 -13.73
N GLU A 231 1.35 11.23 -14.12
CA GLU A 231 0.31 12.28 -14.12
C GLU A 231 -0.08 12.68 -12.69
N GLN A 232 0.09 11.75 -11.74
CA GLN A 232 -0.27 11.95 -10.34
C GLN A 232 0.48 10.96 -9.43
N ILE A 233 0.80 11.41 -8.21
CA ILE A 233 1.24 10.54 -7.12
C ILE A 233 0.14 10.46 -6.05
N VAL A 234 -0.19 9.25 -5.61
CA VAL A 234 -1.18 8.99 -4.56
C VAL A 234 -0.47 8.52 -3.29
N LEU A 235 -0.73 9.17 -2.17
CA LEU A 235 -0.24 8.76 -0.86
C LEU A 235 -1.38 8.18 -0.02
N GLY A 236 -1.28 6.89 0.29
CA GLY A 236 -2.22 6.15 1.14
C GLY A 236 -1.59 5.67 2.45
N GLY A 237 -2.35 4.87 3.20
CA GLY A 237 -1.93 4.32 4.48
C GLY A 237 -2.13 5.24 5.68
N GLY A 238 -1.85 4.72 6.87
CA GLY A 238 -2.13 5.41 8.14
C GLY A 238 -1.36 6.71 8.33
N ILE A 239 -0.12 6.80 7.80
CA ILE A 239 0.71 8.00 7.93
C ILE A 239 0.16 9.14 7.06
N ALA A 240 -0.45 8.85 5.91
CA ALA A 240 -1.10 9.83 5.07
C ALA A 240 -2.31 10.51 5.75
N GLN A 241 -2.87 9.90 6.81
CA GLN A 241 -3.92 10.50 7.64
C GLN A 241 -3.43 11.63 8.55
N SER A 242 -2.13 11.91 8.56
CA SER A 242 -1.59 13.09 9.24
C SER A 242 -1.95 14.41 8.54
N ASP A 243 -2.57 14.34 7.38
CA ASP A 243 -3.12 15.45 6.60
C ASP A 243 -2.09 16.60 6.43
N GLU A 244 -2.44 17.81 6.81
CA GLU A 244 -1.56 18.98 6.65
C GLU A 244 -0.18 18.83 7.30
N ARG A 245 -0.08 18.02 8.36
CA ARG A 245 1.19 17.76 9.04
C ARG A 245 2.19 16.98 8.18
N LEU A 246 1.69 16.25 7.19
CA LEU A 246 2.50 15.60 6.17
C LEU A 246 2.54 16.44 4.87
N PHE A 247 1.39 16.79 4.31
CA PHE A 247 1.31 17.34 2.95
C PHE A 247 1.89 18.75 2.85
N LYS A 248 1.76 19.59 3.90
CA LYS A 248 2.33 20.93 3.88
C LYS A 248 3.86 20.93 3.82
N PRO A 249 4.60 20.33 4.78
CA PRO A 249 6.06 20.27 4.69
C PRO A 249 6.54 19.47 3.47
N LEU A 250 5.77 18.45 3.03
CA LEU A 250 6.09 17.72 1.80
C LEU A 250 6.06 18.65 0.59
N SER A 251 5.02 19.47 0.45
CA SER A 251 4.93 20.46 -0.64
C SER A 251 6.08 21.47 -0.61
N GLU A 252 6.50 21.91 0.58
CA GLU A 252 7.63 22.82 0.74
C GLU A 252 8.95 22.18 0.26
N PHE A 253 9.21 20.91 0.62
CA PHE A 253 10.36 20.18 0.12
C PHE A 253 10.27 19.86 -1.37
N MET A 254 9.09 19.52 -1.90
CA MET A 254 8.90 19.31 -3.34
C MET A 254 9.28 20.57 -4.13
N ASN A 255 8.94 21.77 -3.65
CA ASN A 255 9.34 23.03 -4.28
C ASN A 255 10.87 23.22 -4.36
N GLN A 256 11.64 22.57 -3.49
CA GLN A 256 13.11 22.63 -3.48
C GLN A 256 13.75 21.55 -4.37
N TYR A 257 13.14 20.36 -4.47
CA TYR A 257 13.80 19.19 -5.05
C TYR A 257 13.21 18.74 -6.39
N GLU A 258 11.96 19.09 -6.70
CA GLU A 258 11.33 18.67 -7.94
C GLU A 258 11.86 19.50 -9.13
N TRP A 259 12.38 18.80 -10.12
CA TRP A 259 12.75 19.43 -11.38
C TRP A 259 11.48 19.66 -12.22
N ARG A 260 11.21 20.92 -12.54
CA ARG A 260 9.99 21.38 -13.24
C ARG A 260 10.36 22.13 -14.51
N PRO A 261 10.71 21.43 -15.60
CA PRO A 261 11.17 22.09 -16.84
C PRO A 261 10.08 22.96 -17.50
N ASP A 262 8.81 22.62 -17.29
CA ASP A 262 7.65 23.34 -17.80
C ASP A 262 6.98 24.25 -16.75
N GLY A 263 7.55 24.32 -15.55
CA GLY A 263 7.01 25.08 -14.43
C GLY A 263 5.87 24.40 -13.66
N ASN A 264 5.38 23.23 -14.14
CA ASN A 264 4.29 22.52 -13.49
C ASN A 264 4.81 21.52 -12.44
N ALA A 265 4.11 21.47 -11.30
CA ALA A 265 4.35 20.47 -10.25
C ALA A 265 3.55 19.20 -10.55
N THR A 266 4.11 18.03 -10.25
CA THR A 266 3.36 16.78 -10.27
C THR A 266 2.38 16.76 -9.10
N PRO A 267 1.07 16.57 -9.32
CA PRO A 267 0.08 16.49 -8.25
C PRO A 267 0.38 15.34 -7.28
N ILE A 268 0.43 15.65 -5.98
CA ILE A 268 0.52 14.65 -4.90
C ILE A 268 -0.76 14.73 -4.10
N VAL A 269 -1.52 13.65 -4.08
CA VAL A 269 -2.85 13.62 -3.46
C VAL A 269 -2.96 12.51 -2.42
N LYS A 270 -3.87 12.71 -1.48
CA LYS A 270 -4.23 11.69 -0.49
C LYS A 270 -5.17 10.67 -1.11
N ALA A 271 -4.96 9.38 -0.83
CA ALA A 271 -5.84 8.29 -1.23
C ALA A 271 -7.26 8.46 -0.65
N LEU A 272 -8.25 8.08 -1.43
CA LEU A 272 -9.66 8.09 -1.02
C LEU A 272 -10.00 6.87 -0.16
N PHE A 273 -9.56 5.67 -0.62
CA PHE A 273 -9.85 4.41 0.05
C PHE A 273 -8.76 4.12 1.09
N ASN A 274 -9.09 4.30 2.35
CA ASN A 274 -8.17 4.05 3.45
C ASN A 274 -8.12 2.55 3.77
N ASP A 275 -8.91 2.15 4.76
CA ASP A 275 -8.88 0.81 5.35
C ASP A 275 -9.31 -0.33 4.42
N PHE A 276 -10.06 -0.04 3.38
CA PHE A 276 -10.59 -1.05 2.45
C PHE A 276 -9.94 -0.99 1.06
N ALA A 277 -8.92 -0.16 0.86
CA ALA A 277 -8.26 -0.02 -0.44
C ALA A 277 -7.78 -1.37 -1.00
N GLY A 278 -7.06 -2.15 -0.19
CA GLY A 278 -6.56 -3.48 -0.59
C GLY A 278 -7.69 -4.42 -0.99
N ALA A 279 -8.77 -4.50 -0.20
CA ALA A 279 -9.91 -5.36 -0.49
C ALA A 279 -10.66 -4.91 -1.77
N ILE A 280 -10.93 -3.62 -1.92
CA ILE A 280 -11.60 -3.07 -3.13
C ILE A 280 -10.75 -3.35 -4.38
N GLY A 281 -9.46 -3.05 -4.32
CA GLY A 281 -8.57 -3.25 -5.47
C GLY A 281 -8.38 -4.73 -5.83
N ALA A 282 -8.33 -5.62 -4.84
CA ALA A 282 -8.32 -7.06 -5.09
C ALA A 282 -9.58 -7.53 -5.84
N ALA A 283 -10.75 -7.02 -5.45
CA ALA A 283 -11.99 -7.30 -6.17
C ALA A 283 -11.95 -6.78 -7.62
N CYS A 284 -11.44 -5.54 -7.83
CA CYS A 284 -11.25 -4.97 -9.17
C CYS A 284 -10.36 -5.87 -10.03
N PHE A 285 -9.22 -6.29 -9.50
CA PHE A 285 -8.30 -7.18 -10.21
C PHE A 285 -8.95 -8.50 -10.61
N ALA A 286 -9.72 -9.11 -9.71
CA ALA A 286 -10.45 -10.34 -10.02
C ALA A 286 -11.51 -10.15 -11.12
N ILE A 287 -12.19 -8.98 -11.14
CA ILE A 287 -13.13 -8.63 -12.21
C ILE A 287 -12.41 -8.54 -13.56
N ASP A 288 -11.27 -7.84 -13.60
CA ASP A 288 -10.49 -7.65 -14.83
C ASP A 288 -9.98 -8.99 -15.37
N ARG A 289 -9.47 -9.86 -14.49
CA ARG A 289 -8.99 -11.20 -14.87
C ARG A 289 -10.12 -12.13 -15.36
N ASN A 290 -11.31 -11.98 -14.85
CA ASN A 290 -12.46 -12.79 -15.29
C ASN A 290 -13.04 -12.32 -16.64
N ASN A 291 -12.72 -11.09 -17.07
CA ASN A 291 -13.15 -10.52 -18.35
C ASN A 291 -12.10 -10.67 -19.47
N SER A 292 -10.87 -11.11 -19.12
CA SER A 292 -9.75 -11.33 -20.05
C SER A 292 -9.69 -12.77 -20.54
#